data_b14d20fb86864a479bec4836889e802a
#
_entry.id   b14d20fb86864a479bec4836889e802a
#
_cell.length_a   1.000
_cell.length_b   1.000
_cell.length_c   1.000
_cell.angle_alpha   90.00
_cell.angle_beta   90.00
_cell.angle_gamma   90.00
#
_symmetry.space_group_name_H-M   'P 1'
#
loop_
_entity.id
_entity.type
_entity.pdbx_description
1 polymer ?
#
loop_
_entity_poly.entity_id
_entity_poly.type
_entity_poly.pdbx_seq_one_letter_code
_entity_poly.pdbx_strand_id
1 'polypeptide(L)'
;MTTLRQVVNVVETLYPLRYAESWDAPGLIVGEPGADVGLVAFAADPTMAVIDEAIERGADLLICHHPLLFRSVHAVSGQDVHGAIVGKLYSHHCALWVGHTNADSAWRGVGQAAADAFGLVDQRPLVPIDDPGSAHAVGLGRVGLLEEPMTLERFAHRVAQALPATNLGIQVAGDLQSLVRRVAVLPGSGDSLFDEVRASGADVYVTSDLRHHPATDALEQARYEASLLSRGLAAPSVGNTGTAGNAVARPALINTPHSAIESLWFRYAPDDIAAAVGRATGETIRTTHITMNTDPWTLNIPCRG
;
A
#
# COMPACT_ATOMS: atom_id res chain seq x y z
N MET A 1 12.19 -3.25 30.47
CA MET A 1 12.23 -2.87 29.04
C MET A 1 11.55 -3.98 28.24
N THR A 2 10.88 -3.63 27.16
CA THR A 2 10.16 -4.59 26.32
C THR A 2 11.13 -5.30 25.38
N THR A 3 11.01 -6.63 25.25
CA THR A 3 11.87 -7.40 24.33
C THR A 3 11.36 -7.34 22.90
N LEU A 4 12.25 -7.57 21.91
CA LEU A 4 11.90 -7.65 20.49
C LEU A 4 10.77 -8.66 20.25
N ARG A 5 10.81 -9.83 20.88
CA ARG A 5 9.76 -10.84 20.83
C ARG A 5 8.39 -10.29 21.25
N GLN A 6 8.35 -9.53 22.35
CA GLN A 6 7.10 -8.93 22.82
C GLN A 6 6.55 -7.90 21.85
N VAL A 7 7.42 -7.04 21.29
CA VAL A 7 7.02 -6.06 20.28
C VAL A 7 6.51 -6.76 19.02
N VAL A 8 7.26 -7.74 18.50
CA VAL A 8 6.88 -8.50 17.31
C VAL A 8 5.53 -9.20 17.50
N ASN A 9 5.31 -9.86 18.64
CA ASN A 9 4.02 -10.50 18.93
C ASN A 9 2.86 -9.49 18.89
N VAL A 10 3.06 -8.26 19.37
CA VAL A 10 2.06 -7.21 19.33
C VAL A 10 1.83 -6.73 17.89
N VAL A 11 2.91 -6.49 17.13
CA VAL A 11 2.84 -6.08 15.72
C VAL A 11 2.08 -7.12 14.90
N GLU A 12 2.34 -8.41 15.11
CA GLU A 12 1.66 -9.52 14.42
C GLU A 12 0.21 -9.75 14.89
N THR A 13 -0.21 -9.14 15.99
CA THR A 13 -1.63 -9.04 16.36
C THR A 13 -2.35 -7.97 15.54
N LEU A 14 -1.68 -6.84 15.24
CA LEU A 14 -2.22 -5.77 14.43
C LEU A 14 -2.18 -6.10 12.93
N TYR A 15 -1.10 -6.74 12.50
CA TYR A 15 -0.82 -7.12 11.10
C TYR A 15 -0.54 -8.62 10.99
N PRO A 16 -1.56 -9.48 11.15
CA PRO A 16 -1.39 -10.92 11.23
C PRO A 16 -0.70 -11.52 10.00
N LEU A 17 0.34 -12.32 10.21
CA LEU A 17 1.08 -12.96 9.11
C LEU A 17 0.20 -13.86 8.23
N ARG A 18 -0.90 -14.40 8.78
CA ARG A 18 -1.87 -15.21 8.02
C ARG A 18 -2.62 -14.43 6.93
N TYR A 19 -2.53 -13.10 6.91
CA TYR A 19 -3.11 -12.28 5.84
C TYR A 19 -2.16 -12.07 4.66
N ALA A 20 -0.94 -12.57 4.76
CA ALA A 20 0.02 -12.49 3.66
C ALA A 20 -0.40 -13.37 2.49
N GLU A 21 -0.09 -12.92 1.28
CA GLU A 21 -0.19 -13.72 0.07
C GLU A 21 0.71 -14.95 0.17
N SER A 22 0.31 -16.07 -0.45
CA SER A 22 0.98 -17.37 -0.31
C SER A 22 2.43 -17.39 -0.79
N TRP A 23 2.83 -16.45 -1.62
CA TRP A 23 4.19 -16.29 -2.16
C TRP A 23 5.06 -15.37 -1.30
N ASP A 24 4.48 -14.66 -0.32
CA ASP A 24 5.14 -13.65 0.51
C ASP A 24 5.68 -14.25 1.80
N ALA A 25 6.69 -13.61 2.39
CA ALA A 25 7.33 -14.04 3.62
C ALA A 25 7.63 -12.85 4.56
N PRO A 26 6.59 -12.13 5.04
CA PRO A 26 6.76 -11.02 5.98
C PRO A 26 7.08 -11.50 7.39
N GLY A 27 7.31 -10.56 8.31
CA GLY A 27 7.61 -10.85 9.71
C GLY A 27 9.01 -10.43 10.11
N LEU A 28 9.55 -11.04 11.16
CA LEU A 28 10.89 -10.74 11.65
C LEU A 28 11.96 -11.31 10.70
N ILE A 29 12.70 -10.42 10.04
CA ILE A 29 13.72 -10.78 9.03
C ILE A 29 15.12 -10.83 9.65
N VAL A 30 15.45 -9.84 10.50
CA VAL A 30 16.75 -9.73 11.19
C VAL A 30 16.51 -9.34 12.62
N GLY A 31 17.21 -9.95 13.56
CA GLY A 31 17.18 -9.53 14.96
C GLY A 31 17.27 -10.69 15.96
N GLU A 32 17.63 -10.34 17.19
CA GLU A 32 17.68 -11.27 18.33
C GLU A 32 16.41 -11.10 19.17
N PRO A 33 15.54 -12.13 19.26
CA PRO A 33 14.25 -12.00 19.95
C PRO A 33 14.32 -11.57 21.42
N GLY A 34 15.46 -11.79 22.08
CA GLY A 34 15.68 -11.38 23.47
C GLY A 34 16.19 -9.95 23.64
N ALA A 35 16.54 -9.25 22.57
CA ALA A 35 17.05 -7.89 22.64
C ALA A 35 15.99 -6.90 23.14
N ASP A 36 16.44 -5.88 23.88
CA ASP A 36 15.57 -4.81 24.35
C ASP A 36 15.18 -3.86 23.19
N VAL A 37 13.95 -3.34 23.23
CA VAL A 37 13.43 -2.38 22.25
C VAL A 37 12.88 -1.14 22.97
N GLY A 38 13.50 0.01 22.73
CA GLY A 38 13.08 1.31 23.24
C GLY A 38 12.70 2.30 22.15
N LEU A 39 13.25 2.16 20.91
CA LEU A 39 12.95 3.00 19.76
C LEU A 39 12.65 2.16 18.52
N VAL A 40 11.49 2.38 17.93
CA VAL A 40 11.07 1.75 16.66
C VAL A 40 11.05 2.80 15.55
N ALA A 41 11.82 2.55 14.49
CA ALA A 41 11.80 3.34 13.26
C ALA A 41 10.87 2.72 12.23
N PHE A 42 10.34 3.55 11.32
CA PHE A 42 9.45 3.15 10.23
C PHE A 42 9.92 3.73 8.90
N ALA A 43 9.87 2.94 7.83
CA ALA A 43 10.16 3.36 6.47
C ALA A 43 9.47 2.46 5.45
N ALA A 44 9.26 2.92 4.20
CA ALA A 44 8.70 2.09 3.15
C ALA A 44 9.70 0.99 2.72
N ASP A 45 10.92 1.36 2.42
CA ASP A 45 11.94 0.49 1.82
C ASP A 45 13.15 0.29 2.73
N PRO A 46 13.71 -0.92 2.86
CA PRO A 46 14.92 -1.19 3.62
C PRO A 46 16.19 -0.93 2.78
N THR A 47 16.31 0.26 2.18
CA THR A 47 17.52 0.65 1.45
C THR A 47 18.70 0.90 2.40
N MET A 48 19.94 0.82 1.90
CA MET A 48 21.13 1.10 2.72
C MET A 48 21.03 2.46 3.41
N ALA A 49 20.57 3.50 2.69
CA ALA A 49 20.42 4.84 3.25
C ALA A 49 19.38 4.91 4.38
N VAL A 50 18.26 4.16 4.25
CA VAL A 50 17.25 4.06 5.32
C VAL A 50 17.80 3.30 6.53
N ILE A 51 18.59 2.24 6.30
CA ILE A 51 19.25 1.49 7.36
C ILE A 51 20.25 2.40 8.12
N ASP A 52 21.04 3.20 7.39
CA ASP A 52 21.97 4.14 7.98
C ASP A 52 21.27 5.15 8.87
N GLU A 53 20.20 5.75 8.37
CA GLU A 53 19.38 6.72 9.11
C GLU A 53 18.74 6.08 10.36
N ALA A 54 18.22 4.84 10.26
CA ALA A 54 17.63 4.13 11.40
C ALA A 54 18.68 3.92 12.51
N ILE A 55 19.88 3.49 12.12
CA ILE A 55 21.00 3.27 13.05
C ILE A 55 21.46 4.61 13.67
N GLU A 56 21.60 5.67 12.89
CA GLU A 56 21.97 7.00 13.37
C GLU A 56 20.96 7.56 14.38
N ARG A 57 19.67 7.27 14.20
CA ARG A 57 18.64 7.62 15.18
C ARG A 57 18.65 6.73 16.43
N GLY A 58 19.45 5.66 16.44
CA GLY A 58 19.51 4.70 17.54
C GLY A 58 18.27 3.80 17.61
N ALA A 59 17.71 3.42 16.47
CA ALA A 59 16.58 2.50 16.42
C ALA A 59 17.01 1.08 16.79
N ASP A 60 16.26 0.45 17.70
CA ASP A 60 16.43 -0.96 18.09
C ASP A 60 15.67 -1.90 17.13
N LEU A 61 14.61 -1.38 16.49
CA LEU A 61 13.80 -2.08 15.50
C LEU A 61 13.44 -1.11 14.37
N LEU A 62 13.66 -1.54 13.12
CA LEU A 62 13.12 -0.93 11.93
C LEU A 62 11.94 -1.76 11.42
N ILE A 63 10.81 -1.12 11.18
CA ILE A 63 9.63 -1.71 10.52
C ILE A 63 9.56 -1.15 9.12
N CYS A 64 9.70 -2.01 8.10
CA CYS A 64 9.53 -1.65 6.71
C CYS A 64 8.26 -2.28 6.12
N HIS A 65 7.76 -1.67 5.04
CA HIS A 65 6.73 -2.28 4.22
C HIS A 65 7.34 -3.30 3.26
N HIS A 66 8.35 -2.91 2.50
CA HIS A 66 8.97 -3.78 1.52
C HIS A 66 9.95 -4.78 2.13
N PRO A 67 9.98 -6.03 1.61
CA PRO A 67 10.88 -7.05 2.09
C PRO A 67 12.33 -6.80 1.64
N LEU A 68 13.28 -6.93 2.57
CA LEU A 68 14.70 -6.95 2.24
C LEU A 68 15.08 -8.20 1.43
N LEU A 69 14.51 -9.35 1.78
CA LEU A 69 14.81 -10.66 1.20
C LEU A 69 13.58 -11.19 0.45
N PHE A 70 13.25 -10.55 -0.68
CA PHE A 70 12.06 -10.87 -1.48
C PHE A 70 12.14 -12.25 -2.17
N ARG A 71 13.34 -12.75 -2.42
CA ARG A 71 13.60 -14.06 -3.06
C ARG A 71 14.40 -14.95 -2.14
N SER A 72 14.35 -16.26 -2.38
CA SER A 72 15.17 -17.24 -1.64
C SER A 72 16.64 -16.83 -1.62
N VAL A 73 17.24 -16.82 -0.42
CA VAL A 73 18.63 -16.42 -0.19
C VAL A 73 19.45 -17.68 0.13
N HIS A 74 20.55 -17.86 -0.60
CA HIS A 74 21.46 -18.99 -0.41
C HIS A 74 22.75 -18.59 0.30
N ALA A 75 23.07 -17.30 0.36
CA ALA A 75 24.23 -16.77 1.06
C ALA A 75 23.91 -15.39 1.63
N VAL A 76 24.48 -15.09 2.81
CA VAL A 76 24.46 -13.76 3.41
C VAL A 76 25.93 -13.33 3.57
N SER A 77 26.38 -12.41 2.74
CA SER A 77 27.76 -11.92 2.75
C SER A 77 27.81 -10.45 2.37
N GLY A 78 28.89 -9.76 2.72
CA GLY A 78 29.11 -8.36 2.30
C GLY A 78 29.46 -8.18 0.83
N GLN A 79 29.32 -9.20 -0.02
CA GLN A 79 29.53 -9.11 -1.46
C GLN A 79 28.33 -8.56 -2.23
N ASP A 80 27.14 -8.61 -1.63
CA ASP A 80 25.92 -8.02 -2.15
C ASP A 80 25.26 -7.09 -1.12
N VAL A 81 24.36 -6.23 -1.61
CA VAL A 81 23.72 -5.20 -0.77
C VAL A 81 22.85 -5.80 0.33
N HIS A 82 22.13 -6.90 0.08
CA HIS A 82 21.24 -7.50 1.06
C HIS A 82 22.05 -8.13 2.22
N GLY A 83 23.11 -8.87 1.90
CA GLY A 83 24.02 -9.41 2.90
C GLY A 83 24.74 -8.32 3.69
N ALA A 84 25.16 -7.22 3.04
CA ALA A 84 25.75 -6.08 3.72
C ALA A 84 24.76 -5.41 4.68
N ILE A 85 23.51 -5.24 4.31
CA ILE A 85 22.44 -4.71 5.17
C ILE A 85 22.21 -5.63 6.38
N VAL A 86 22.04 -6.93 6.16
CA VAL A 86 21.88 -7.91 7.26
C VAL A 86 23.06 -7.83 8.25
N GLY A 87 24.29 -7.82 7.73
CA GLY A 87 25.49 -7.68 8.57
C GLY A 87 25.51 -6.37 9.36
N LYS A 88 25.10 -5.27 8.73
CA LYS A 88 25.04 -3.95 9.37
C LYS A 88 23.99 -3.90 10.46
N LEU A 89 22.80 -4.42 10.23
CA LEU A 89 21.72 -4.50 11.22
C LEU A 89 22.16 -5.30 12.45
N TYR A 90 22.77 -6.49 12.28
CA TYR A 90 23.27 -7.29 13.40
C TYR A 90 24.39 -6.58 14.17
N SER A 91 25.34 -5.95 13.47
CA SER A 91 26.47 -5.28 14.14
C SER A 91 26.07 -4.05 14.94
N HIS A 92 24.92 -3.45 14.65
CA HIS A 92 24.37 -2.28 15.35
C HIS A 92 23.16 -2.59 16.22
N HIS A 93 22.87 -3.88 16.43
CA HIS A 93 21.74 -4.35 17.26
C HIS A 93 20.37 -3.75 16.83
N CYS A 94 20.19 -3.45 15.56
CA CYS A 94 18.93 -2.98 14.98
C CYS A 94 18.22 -4.15 14.30
N ALA A 95 17.05 -4.51 14.78
CA ALA A 95 16.22 -5.54 14.15
C ALA A 95 15.49 -5.00 12.92
N LEU A 96 15.05 -5.90 12.03
CA LEU A 96 14.18 -5.59 10.89
C LEU A 96 12.94 -6.49 10.90
N TRP A 97 11.76 -5.88 10.96
CA TRP A 97 10.49 -6.53 10.74
C TRP A 97 9.84 -5.97 9.48
N VAL A 98 9.22 -6.84 8.67
CA VAL A 98 8.56 -6.48 7.42
C VAL A 98 7.07 -6.77 7.53
N GLY A 99 6.26 -5.75 7.24
CA GLY A 99 4.82 -5.86 7.04
C GLY A 99 4.49 -5.55 5.59
N HIS A 100 4.35 -6.58 4.77
CA HIS A 100 4.13 -6.48 3.32
C HIS A 100 2.65 -6.77 3.01
N THR A 101 2.33 -7.83 2.27
CA THR A 101 0.94 -8.11 1.88
C THR A 101 0.00 -8.39 3.07
N ASN A 102 0.53 -8.83 4.21
CA ASN A 102 -0.21 -8.91 5.46
C ASN A 102 -0.63 -7.53 5.99
N ALA A 103 0.23 -6.51 5.86
CA ALA A 103 -0.09 -5.14 6.23
C ALA A 103 -1.04 -4.48 5.22
N ASP A 104 -0.96 -4.83 3.92
CA ASP A 104 -1.92 -4.38 2.90
C ASP A 104 -3.35 -4.80 3.26
N SER A 105 -3.49 -6.02 3.77
CA SER A 105 -4.79 -6.64 4.03
C SER A 105 -5.38 -6.31 5.39
N ALA A 106 -4.56 -5.87 6.36
CA ALA A 106 -4.97 -5.66 7.74
C ALA A 106 -5.91 -4.46 7.93
N TRP A 107 -6.66 -4.47 9.04
CA TRP A 107 -7.36 -3.29 9.53
C TRP A 107 -6.34 -2.19 9.90
N ARG A 108 -6.61 -0.94 9.49
CA ARG A 108 -5.67 0.20 9.60
C ARG A 108 -4.30 -0.08 8.97
N GLY A 109 -4.27 -0.98 7.98
CA GLY A 109 -3.11 -1.27 7.16
C GLY A 109 -2.99 -0.31 5.96
N VAL A 110 -2.15 -0.69 5.01
CA VAL A 110 -1.74 0.15 3.87
C VAL A 110 -2.94 0.55 3.00
N GLY A 111 -3.80 -0.42 2.65
CA GLY A 111 -4.97 -0.18 1.80
C GLY A 111 -5.96 0.80 2.44
N GLN A 112 -6.21 0.68 3.75
CA GLN A 112 -7.11 1.58 4.45
C GLN A 112 -6.49 2.97 4.62
N ALA A 113 -5.20 3.06 4.93
CA ALA A 113 -4.51 4.33 5.08
C ALA A 113 -4.58 5.17 3.79
N ALA A 114 -4.43 4.54 2.63
CA ALA A 114 -4.59 5.20 1.34
C ALA A 114 -6.04 5.64 1.10
N ALA A 115 -7.01 4.77 1.36
CA ALA A 115 -8.44 5.09 1.20
C ALA A 115 -8.86 6.28 2.08
N ASP A 116 -8.43 6.31 3.34
CA ASP A 116 -8.70 7.41 4.27
C ASP A 116 -8.00 8.71 3.83
N ALA A 117 -6.76 8.61 3.34
CA ALA A 117 -6.03 9.76 2.82
C ALA A 117 -6.71 10.41 1.61
N PHE A 118 -7.40 9.60 0.80
CA PHE A 118 -8.16 10.07 -0.36
C PHE A 118 -9.58 10.53 0.00
N GLY A 119 -9.99 10.39 1.26
CA GLY A 119 -11.29 10.82 1.78
C GLY A 119 -12.44 9.88 1.40
N LEU A 120 -12.17 8.58 1.37
CA LEU A 120 -13.20 7.58 1.11
C LEU A 120 -13.96 7.22 2.39
N VAL A 121 -15.27 7.13 2.27
CA VAL A 121 -16.20 6.63 3.29
C VAL A 121 -16.83 5.30 2.85
N ASP A 122 -17.56 4.61 3.75
CA ASP A 122 -18.24 3.33 3.49
C ASP A 122 -17.31 2.29 2.86
N GLN A 123 -16.11 2.17 3.42
CA GLN A 123 -15.05 1.34 2.88
C GLN A 123 -15.30 -0.15 3.13
N ARG A 124 -14.94 -0.97 2.15
CA ARG A 124 -14.83 -2.42 2.28
C ARG A 124 -13.58 -2.91 1.56
N PRO A 125 -13.03 -4.08 1.90
CA PRO A 125 -11.96 -4.68 1.12
C PRO A 125 -12.37 -4.88 -0.34
N LEU A 126 -11.43 -4.67 -1.27
CA LEU A 126 -11.60 -5.01 -2.68
C LEU A 126 -11.61 -6.52 -2.86
N VAL A 127 -10.63 -7.21 -2.26
CA VAL A 127 -10.57 -8.67 -2.16
C VAL A 127 -10.66 -9.05 -0.68
N PRO A 128 -11.84 -9.47 -0.19
CA PRO A 128 -12.03 -9.77 1.23
C PRO A 128 -11.32 -11.06 1.65
N ILE A 129 -10.79 -11.06 2.88
CA ILE A 129 -10.34 -12.25 3.59
C ILE A 129 -11.45 -12.63 4.60
N ASP A 130 -11.86 -13.90 4.58
CA ASP A 130 -12.78 -14.42 5.59
C ASP A 130 -12.00 -14.77 6.87
N ASP A 131 -12.10 -13.89 7.85
CA ASP A 131 -11.52 -14.10 9.18
C ASP A 131 -12.58 -13.84 10.28
N PRO A 132 -13.28 -14.88 10.75
CA PRO A 132 -14.26 -14.76 11.82
C PRO A 132 -13.68 -14.24 13.13
N GLY A 133 -12.36 -14.30 13.32
CA GLY A 133 -11.67 -13.76 14.50
C GLY A 133 -11.41 -12.26 14.42
N SER A 134 -11.58 -11.64 13.27
CA SER A 134 -11.39 -10.20 13.11
C SER A 134 -12.67 -9.42 13.47
N ALA A 135 -12.51 -8.37 14.28
CA ALA A 135 -13.62 -7.45 14.57
C ALA A 135 -13.95 -6.50 13.38
N HIS A 136 -13.13 -6.48 12.37
CA HIS A 136 -13.22 -5.57 11.22
C HIS A 136 -13.12 -6.35 9.91
N ALA A 137 -13.70 -5.81 8.85
CA ALA A 137 -13.50 -6.36 7.51
C ALA A 137 -12.04 -6.15 7.07
N VAL A 138 -11.37 -7.26 6.72
CA VAL A 138 -9.97 -7.32 6.31
C VAL A 138 -9.86 -7.89 4.91
N GLY A 139 -8.77 -7.59 4.21
CA GLY A 139 -8.51 -8.05 2.85
C GLY A 139 -7.80 -6.99 2.02
N LEU A 140 -7.36 -7.41 0.85
CA LEU A 140 -6.50 -6.63 -0.02
C LEU A 140 -7.23 -5.46 -0.68
N GLY A 141 -6.59 -4.30 -0.71
CA GLY A 141 -7.17 -3.07 -1.26
C GLY A 141 -8.41 -2.58 -0.53
N ARG A 142 -9.00 -1.51 -1.04
CA ARG A 142 -10.28 -0.95 -0.52
C ARG A 142 -11.16 -0.46 -1.67
N VAL A 143 -12.45 -0.56 -1.47
CA VAL A 143 -13.47 0.13 -2.27
C VAL A 143 -14.28 1.00 -1.33
N GLY A 144 -14.45 2.27 -1.67
CA GLY A 144 -15.20 3.21 -0.87
C GLY A 144 -15.88 4.27 -1.75
N LEU A 145 -16.58 5.19 -1.11
CA LEU A 145 -17.30 6.27 -1.76
C LEU A 145 -16.69 7.62 -1.39
N LEU A 146 -16.69 8.54 -2.34
CA LEU A 146 -16.55 9.96 -2.01
C LEU A 146 -17.90 10.44 -1.45
N GLU A 147 -17.89 11.24 -0.38
CA GLU A 147 -19.12 11.84 0.17
C GLU A 147 -19.83 12.65 -0.92
N GLU A 148 -19.07 13.49 -1.65
CA GLU A 148 -19.56 14.24 -2.80
C GLU A 148 -18.81 13.82 -4.07
N PRO A 149 -19.53 13.47 -5.15
CA PRO A 149 -18.92 13.19 -6.43
C PRO A 149 -18.10 14.39 -6.93
N MET A 150 -16.97 14.12 -7.57
CA MET A 150 -16.15 15.14 -8.22
C MET A 150 -15.63 14.66 -9.56
N THR A 151 -15.08 15.57 -10.39
CA THR A 151 -14.46 15.16 -11.64
C THR A 151 -13.19 14.34 -11.39
N LEU A 152 -12.84 13.45 -12.34
CA LEU A 152 -11.61 12.67 -12.29
C LEU A 152 -10.37 13.57 -12.10
N GLU A 153 -10.33 14.70 -12.80
CA GLU A 153 -9.26 15.69 -12.65
C GLU A 153 -9.12 16.18 -11.20
N ARG A 154 -10.23 16.59 -10.58
CA ARG A 154 -10.21 17.06 -9.18
C ARG A 154 -9.80 15.94 -8.21
N PHE A 155 -10.28 14.73 -8.46
CA PHE A 155 -9.91 13.58 -7.64
C PHE A 155 -8.42 13.24 -7.80
N ALA A 156 -7.89 13.26 -9.03
CA ALA A 156 -6.46 13.07 -9.28
C ALA A 156 -5.59 14.09 -8.52
N HIS A 157 -5.99 15.36 -8.52
CA HIS A 157 -5.31 16.39 -7.71
C HIS A 157 -5.38 16.08 -6.21
N ARG A 158 -6.51 15.58 -5.70
CA ARG A 158 -6.63 15.14 -4.30
C ARG A 158 -5.67 13.99 -3.99
N VAL A 159 -5.59 12.99 -4.86
CA VAL A 159 -4.64 11.88 -4.72
C VAL A 159 -3.21 12.42 -4.67
N ALA A 160 -2.82 13.25 -5.65
CA ALA A 160 -1.48 13.82 -5.71
C ALA A 160 -1.10 14.63 -4.45
N GLN A 161 -2.05 15.38 -3.88
CA GLN A 161 -1.83 16.17 -2.67
C GLN A 161 -1.71 15.33 -1.40
N ALA A 162 -2.28 14.12 -1.38
CA ALA A 162 -2.20 13.21 -0.25
C ALA A 162 -0.88 12.45 -0.15
N LEU A 163 -0.16 12.34 -1.27
CA LEU A 163 1.09 11.59 -1.39
C LEU A 163 2.32 12.44 -1.04
N PRO A 164 3.39 11.82 -0.53
CA PRO A 164 4.69 12.46 -0.47
C PRO A 164 5.16 12.92 -1.86
N ALA A 165 5.96 13.96 -1.89
CA ALA A 165 6.52 14.48 -3.14
C ALA A 165 7.50 13.48 -3.78
N THR A 166 7.32 13.21 -5.07
CA THR A 166 8.22 12.40 -5.90
C THR A 166 8.49 13.10 -7.23
N ASN A 167 9.60 12.75 -7.89
CA ASN A 167 9.92 13.29 -9.20
C ASN A 167 9.02 12.73 -10.32
N LEU A 168 8.40 11.58 -10.09
CA LEU A 168 7.53 10.92 -11.07
C LEU A 168 6.14 11.55 -11.11
N GLY A 169 5.58 11.97 -9.97
CA GLY A 169 4.19 12.40 -9.86
C GLY A 169 3.21 11.26 -10.10
N ILE A 170 1.97 11.58 -10.49
CA ILE A 170 0.94 10.59 -10.83
C ILE A 170 0.58 10.66 -12.32
N GLN A 171 0.07 9.56 -12.85
CA GLN A 171 -0.44 9.45 -14.22
C GLN A 171 -1.93 9.14 -14.18
N VAL A 172 -2.70 9.76 -15.07
CA VAL A 172 -4.17 9.62 -15.11
C VAL A 172 -4.60 9.19 -16.50
N ALA A 173 -5.48 8.20 -16.57
CA ALA A 173 -6.09 7.75 -17.82
C ALA A 173 -7.60 7.64 -17.68
N GLY A 174 -8.33 8.29 -18.59
CA GLY A 174 -9.79 8.38 -18.62
C GLY A 174 -10.26 9.76 -19.04
N ASP A 175 -11.59 9.97 -19.05
CA ASP A 175 -12.18 11.29 -19.27
C ASP A 175 -12.06 12.13 -18.00
N LEU A 176 -11.25 13.20 -18.04
CA LEU A 176 -10.98 14.07 -16.89
C LEU A 176 -12.23 14.74 -16.32
N GLN A 177 -13.28 14.92 -17.13
CA GLN A 177 -14.55 15.54 -16.71
C GLN A 177 -15.58 14.52 -16.20
N SER A 178 -15.29 13.20 -16.31
CA SER A 178 -16.17 12.17 -15.77
C SER A 178 -16.30 12.28 -14.26
N LEU A 179 -17.51 12.02 -13.73
CA LEU A 179 -17.77 12.05 -12.30
C LEU A 179 -17.26 10.75 -11.65
N VAL A 180 -16.48 10.91 -10.59
CA VAL A 180 -15.99 9.86 -9.69
C VAL A 180 -16.77 9.94 -8.40
N ARG A 181 -17.33 8.83 -7.97
CA ARG A 181 -17.95 8.64 -6.66
C ARG A 181 -17.43 7.37 -5.98
N ARG A 182 -17.40 6.26 -6.71
CA ARG A 182 -16.88 4.98 -6.18
C ARG A 182 -15.44 4.79 -6.63
N VAL A 183 -14.57 4.60 -5.66
CA VAL A 183 -13.13 4.48 -5.87
C VAL A 183 -12.68 3.10 -5.39
N ALA A 184 -11.91 2.41 -6.22
CA ALA A 184 -11.08 1.29 -5.80
C ALA A 184 -9.65 1.77 -5.61
N VAL A 185 -9.01 1.36 -4.52
CA VAL A 185 -7.61 1.66 -4.23
C VAL A 185 -6.87 0.39 -3.83
N LEU A 186 -5.72 0.19 -4.45
CA LEU A 186 -4.75 -0.85 -4.08
C LEU A 186 -3.36 -0.20 -4.10
N PRO A 187 -2.76 0.14 -2.95
CA PRO A 187 -1.36 0.51 -2.91
C PRO A 187 -0.48 -0.61 -3.46
N GLY A 188 0.65 -0.26 -4.07
CA GLY A 188 1.50 -1.23 -4.73
C GLY A 188 1.04 -1.63 -6.14
N SER A 189 1.58 -2.72 -6.68
CA SER A 189 1.36 -3.16 -8.05
C SER A 189 -0.02 -3.78 -8.26
N GLY A 190 -0.88 -3.12 -9.04
CA GLY A 190 -2.30 -3.44 -9.16
C GLY A 190 -2.75 -4.10 -10.46
N ASP A 191 -1.84 -4.50 -11.34
CA ASP A 191 -2.19 -5.10 -12.64
C ASP A 191 -3.08 -6.37 -12.53
N SER A 192 -2.98 -7.09 -11.43
CA SER A 192 -3.65 -8.39 -11.25
C SER A 192 -5.11 -8.30 -10.84
N LEU A 193 -5.62 -7.12 -10.41
CA LEU A 193 -6.95 -6.98 -9.81
C LEU A 193 -7.96 -6.21 -10.68
N PHE A 194 -7.72 -6.09 -11.98
CA PHE A 194 -8.67 -5.39 -12.86
C PHE A 194 -10.07 -6.03 -12.90
N ASP A 195 -10.18 -7.34 -12.75
CA ASP A 195 -11.48 -8.05 -12.73
C ASP A 195 -12.27 -7.71 -11.47
N GLU A 196 -11.62 -7.73 -10.30
CA GLU A 196 -12.20 -7.36 -9.01
C GLU A 196 -12.62 -5.89 -9.00
N VAL A 197 -11.80 -5.01 -9.57
CA VAL A 197 -12.10 -3.59 -9.70
C VAL A 197 -13.35 -3.38 -10.57
N ARG A 198 -13.44 -4.04 -11.73
CA ARG A 198 -14.65 -3.97 -12.59
C ARG A 198 -15.87 -4.52 -11.86
N ALA A 199 -15.75 -5.67 -11.21
CA ALA A 199 -16.83 -6.28 -10.43
C ALA A 199 -17.31 -5.40 -9.29
N SER A 200 -16.42 -4.56 -8.70
CA SER A 200 -16.78 -3.61 -7.66
C SER A 200 -17.64 -2.44 -8.15
N GLY A 201 -17.65 -2.19 -9.48
CA GLY A 201 -18.32 -1.05 -10.11
C GLY A 201 -17.63 0.29 -9.81
N ALA A 202 -16.32 0.30 -9.58
CA ALA A 202 -15.54 1.51 -9.32
C ALA A 202 -15.52 2.43 -10.55
N ASP A 203 -15.61 3.74 -10.31
CA ASP A 203 -15.48 4.77 -11.35
C ASP A 203 -14.01 4.99 -11.71
N VAL A 204 -13.12 4.82 -10.74
CA VAL A 204 -11.67 4.95 -10.88
C VAL A 204 -10.93 3.92 -10.02
N TYR A 205 -9.81 3.45 -10.53
CA TYR A 205 -8.86 2.60 -9.84
C TYR A 205 -7.56 3.36 -9.59
N VAL A 206 -7.16 3.47 -8.31
CA VAL A 206 -5.91 4.08 -7.88
C VAL A 206 -4.95 2.97 -7.44
N THR A 207 -3.80 2.87 -8.09
CA THR A 207 -2.79 1.84 -7.82
C THR A 207 -1.43 2.29 -8.32
N SER A 208 -0.43 1.40 -8.32
CA SER A 208 0.93 1.68 -8.81
C SER A 208 1.39 0.64 -9.83
N ASP A 209 2.52 0.93 -10.48
CA ASP A 209 3.25 0.02 -11.38
C ASP A 209 2.40 -0.59 -12.49
N LEU A 210 1.41 0.16 -12.98
CA LEU A 210 0.60 -0.30 -14.10
C LEU A 210 1.45 -0.43 -15.35
N ARG A 211 1.55 -1.65 -15.88
CA ARG A 211 2.24 -1.94 -17.13
C ARG A 211 1.36 -1.55 -18.32
N HIS A 212 2.01 -1.27 -19.45
CA HIS A 212 1.36 -0.77 -20.66
C HIS A 212 0.17 -1.64 -21.12
N HIS A 213 0.40 -2.93 -21.35
CA HIS A 213 -0.65 -3.80 -21.89
C HIS A 213 -1.83 -3.99 -20.95
N PRO A 214 -1.67 -4.36 -19.65
CA PRO A 214 -2.79 -4.48 -18.74
C PRO A 214 -3.62 -3.19 -18.61
N ALA A 215 -2.96 -2.03 -18.54
CA ALA A 215 -3.64 -0.75 -18.45
C ALA A 215 -4.39 -0.39 -19.75
N THR A 216 -3.77 -0.64 -20.90
CA THR A 216 -4.40 -0.39 -22.22
C THR A 216 -5.61 -1.29 -22.40
N ASP A 217 -5.49 -2.58 -22.12
CA ASP A 217 -6.57 -3.56 -22.24
C ASP A 217 -7.74 -3.22 -21.31
N ALA A 218 -7.44 -2.80 -20.07
CA ALA A 218 -8.47 -2.37 -19.13
C ALA A 218 -9.27 -1.15 -19.62
N LEU A 219 -8.58 -0.16 -20.19
CA LEU A 219 -9.22 1.03 -20.76
C LEU A 219 -10.03 0.71 -22.01
N GLU A 220 -9.52 -0.13 -22.90
CA GLU A 220 -10.26 -0.56 -24.11
C GLU A 220 -11.51 -1.37 -23.73
N GLN A 221 -11.40 -2.27 -22.74
CA GLN A 221 -12.56 -2.99 -22.22
C GLN A 221 -13.61 -2.03 -21.64
N ALA A 222 -13.17 -1.05 -20.85
CA ALA A 222 -14.08 -0.04 -20.30
C ALA A 222 -14.82 0.76 -21.39
N ARG A 223 -14.11 1.17 -22.45
CA ARG A 223 -14.71 1.86 -23.63
C ARG A 223 -15.70 0.98 -24.38
N TYR A 224 -15.34 -0.27 -24.58
CA TYR A 224 -16.20 -1.23 -25.26
C TYR A 224 -17.50 -1.46 -24.48
N GLU A 225 -17.42 -1.67 -23.16
CA GLU A 225 -18.59 -1.85 -22.29
C GLU A 225 -19.49 -0.60 -22.27
N ALA A 226 -18.91 0.60 -22.19
CA ALA A 226 -19.66 1.84 -22.33
C ALA A 226 -20.38 1.94 -23.68
N SER A 227 -19.75 1.50 -24.76
CA SER A 227 -20.37 1.43 -26.09
C SER A 227 -21.54 0.43 -26.16
N LEU A 228 -21.47 -0.70 -25.47
CA LEU A 228 -22.58 -1.66 -25.36
C LEU A 228 -23.76 -1.04 -24.60
N LEU A 229 -23.48 -0.44 -23.44
CA LEU A 229 -24.52 0.21 -22.62
C LEU A 229 -25.21 1.36 -23.33
N SER A 230 -24.47 2.20 -24.09
CA SER A 230 -25.06 3.31 -24.86
C SER A 230 -26.02 2.83 -25.93
N ARG A 231 -25.88 1.60 -26.42
CA ARG A 231 -26.77 0.92 -27.37
C ARG A 231 -27.88 0.11 -26.74
N GLY A 232 -27.99 0.16 -25.37
CA GLY A 232 -29.00 -0.60 -24.64
C GLY A 232 -28.67 -2.11 -24.51
N LEU A 233 -27.41 -2.50 -24.76
CA LEU A 233 -26.95 -3.88 -24.63
C LEU A 233 -26.36 -4.12 -23.24
N ALA A 234 -26.47 -5.34 -22.72
CA ALA A 234 -25.83 -5.70 -21.44
C ALA A 234 -24.30 -5.71 -21.58
N ALA A 235 -23.62 -5.17 -20.57
CA ALA A 235 -22.16 -5.28 -20.45
C ALA A 235 -21.80 -6.39 -19.45
N PRO A 236 -20.77 -7.21 -19.72
CA PRO A 236 -20.46 -8.40 -18.94
C PRO A 236 -20.10 -8.14 -17.47
N SER A 237 -19.47 -7.00 -17.19
CA SER A 237 -18.86 -6.72 -15.88
C SER A 237 -19.63 -5.72 -15.03
N VAL A 238 -20.63 -5.05 -15.55
CA VAL A 238 -21.37 -4.03 -14.81
C VAL A 238 -22.73 -4.58 -14.40
N GLY A 239 -22.94 -4.82 -13.13
CA GLY A 239 -24.29 -4.95 -12.59
C GLY A 239 -25.09 -3.71 -13.05
N ASN A 240 -26.10 -3.94 -13.88
CA ASN A 240 -26.88 -3.02 -14.69
C ASN A 240 -27.35 -1.77 -13.91
N THR A 241 -26.55 -0.71 -13.88
CA THR A 241 -26.89 0.58 -13.26
C THR A 241 -26.74 1.78 -14.20
N GLY A 242 -26.52 1.57 -15.50
CA GLY A 242 -26.46 2.62 -16.50
C GLY A 242 -27.80 2.85 -17.16
N THR A 243 -28.41 4.04 -16.99
CA THR A 243 -29.50 4.51 -17.87
C THR A 243 -28.96 4.72 -19.29
N ALA A 244 -29.63 4.15 -20.27
CA ALA A 244 -29.34 4.38 -21.70
C ALA A 244 -29.16 5.88 -21.97
N GLY A 245 -28.02 6.31 -22.49
CA GLY A 245 -27.84 7.68 -23.00
C GLY A 245 -26.44 8.29 -22.79
N ASN A 246 -25.73 8.02 -21.68
CA ASN A 246 -24.41 8.58 -21.44
C ASN A 246 -23.56 7.58 -20.61
N ALA A 247 -23.26 6.43 -21.19
CA ALA A 247 -22.40 5.45 -20.53
C ALA A 247 -20.93 5.94 -20.55
N VAL A 248 -20.37 6.15 -19.37
CA VAL A 248 -18.97 6.53 -19.17
C VAL A 248 -18.12 5.26 -19.09
N ALA A 249 -16.97 5.26 -19.76
CA ALA A 249 -16.01 4.16 -19.66
C ALA A 249 -15.43 4.08 -18.24
N ARG A 250 -15.55 2.91 -17.61
CA ARG A 250 -15.13 2.67 -16.21
C ARG A 250 -14.41 1.33 -16.07
N PRO A 251 -13.40 1.24 -15.21
CA PRO A 251 -12.81 2.33 -14.43
C PRO A 251 -11.89 3.23 -15.24
N ALA A 252 -11.75 4.49 -14.83
CA ALA A 252 -10.58 5.30 -15.13
C ALA A 252 -9.39 4.81 -14.27
N LEU A 253 -8.16 5.20 -14.62
CA LEU A 253 -6.96 4.74 -13.91
C LEU A 253 -6.16 5.93 -13.37
N ILE A 254 -5.64 5.78 -12.15
CA ILE A 254 -4.62 6.66 -11.57
C ILE A 254 -3.45 5.78 -11.15
N ASN A 255 -2.29 5.98 -11.79
CA ASN A 255 -1.06 5.29 -11.48
C ASN A 255 -0.17 6.20 -10.62
N THR A 256 0.16 5.74 -9.41
CA THR A 256 0.91 6.50 -8.40
C THR A 256 2.33 5.95 -8.26
N PRO A 257 3.29 6.74 -7.73
CA PRO A 257 4.57 6.20 -7.31
C PRO A 257 4.38 5.17 -6.19
N HIS A 258 5.05 4.02 -6.32
CA HIS A 258 4.82 2.81 -5.53
C HIS A 258 5.00 3.06 -4.03
N SER A 259 6.21 3.39 -3.59
CA SER A 259 6.50 3.62 -2.18
C SER A 259 5.78 4.83 -1.59
N ALA A 260 5.40 5.81 -2.43
CA ALA A 260 4.70 7.00 -1.96
C ALA A 260 3.29 6.69 -1.46
N ILE A 261 2.50 5.89 -2.20
CA ILE A 261 1.15 5.52 -1.77
C ILE A 261 1.20 4.58 -0.55
N GLU A 262 2.16 3.68 -0.50
CA GLU A 262 2.33 2.72 0.60
C GLU A 262 2.84 3.37 1.88
N SER A 263 3.63 4.45 1.78
CA SER A 263 4.08 5.23 2.93
C SER A 263 2.93 5.85 3.74
N LEU A 264 1.73 5.94 3.16
CA LEU A 264 0.54 6.41 3.87
C LEU A 264 0.19 5.52 5.07
N TRP A 265 0.62 4.25 5.09
CA TRP A 265 0.47 3.36 6.24
C TRP A 265 1.09 3.95 7.52
N PHE A 266 2.18 4.67 7.40
CA PHE A 266 2.88 5.25 8.55
C PHE A 266 2.16 6.43 9.20
N ARG A 267 0.98 6.80 8.67
CA ARG A 267 0.04 7.70 9.36
C ARG A 267 -0.61 7.03 10.58
N TYR A 268 -0.62 5.69 10.63
CA TYR A 268 -1.23 4.90 11.70
C TYR A 268 -0.24 4.01 12.45
N ALA A 269 0.60 3.28 11.72
CA ALA A 269 1.42 2.22 12.28
C ALA A 269 2.28 2.65 13.48
N PRO A 270 2.96 3.82 13.49
CA PRO A 270 3.77 4.25 14.63
C PRO A 270 2.97 4.39 15.93
N ASP A 271 1.83 5.07 15.86
CA ASP A 271 0.98 5.34 17.03
C ASP A 271 0.23 4.09 17.48
N ASP A 272 -0.32 3.33 16.53
CA ASP A 272 -1.06 2.10 16.83
C ASP A 272 -0.17 1.05 17.49
N ILE A 273 1.06 0.87 16.99
CA ILE A 273 2.03 -0.07 17.54
C ILE A 273 2.48 0.38 18.94
N ALA A 274 2.85 1.67 19.11
CA ALA A 274 3.26 2.20 20.40
C ALA A 274 2.16 2.02 21.46
N ALA A 275 0.92 2.37 21.09
CA ALA A 275 -0.22 2.21 21.98
C ALA A 275 -0.52 0.74 22.31
N ALA A 276 -0.40 -0.16 21.33
CA ALA A 276 -0.64 -1.59 21.54
C ALA A 276 0.45 -2.23 22.40
N VAL A 277 1.73 -1.89 22.20
CA VAL A 277 2.82 -2.34 23.05
C VAL A 277 2.63 -1.84 24.47
N GLY A 278 2.27 -0.57 24.67
CA GLY A 278 1.98 -0.02 25.99
C GLY A 278 0.87 -0.78 26.72
N ARG A 279 -0.23 -1.12 26.00
CA ARG A 279 -1.31 -1.94 26.60
C ARG A 279 -0.89 -3.36 26.94
N ALA A 280 -0.07 -3.98 26.10
CA ALA A 280 0.31 -5.38 26.26
C ALA A 280 1.41 -5.61 27.31
N THR A 281 2.34 -4.65 27.46
CA THR A 281 3.53 -4.82 28.29
C THR A 281 3.61 -3.90 29.50
N GLY A 282 2.81 -2.84 29.53
CA GLY A 282 2.93 -1.75 30.50
C GLY A 282 4.11 -0.80 30.28
N GLU A 283 4.91 -1.03 29.23
CA GLU A 283 6.11 -0.27 28.90
C GLU A 283 5.87 0.68 27.72
N THR A 284 6.57 1.79 27.68
CA THR A 284 6.48 2.76 26.58
C THR A 284 7.65 2.59 25.62
N ILE A 285 7.36 2.44 24.34
CA ILE A 285 8.34 2.55 23.26
C ILE A 285 8.21 3.90 22.56
N ARG A 286 9.33 4.42 22.08
CA ARG A 286 9.36 5.61 21.20
C ARG A 286 9.24 5.17 19.75
N THR A 287 8.71 6.03 18.91
CA THR A 287 8.59 5.81 17.47
C THR A 287 9.19 6.96 16.68
N THR A 288 9.73 6.68 15.50
CA THR A 288 10.21 7.67 14.55
C THR A 288 9.93 7.23 13.12
N HIS A 289 9.47 8.14 12.28
CA HIS A 289 9.25 7.87 10.86
C HIS A 289 10.39 8.45 10.03
N ILE A 290 11.00 7.63 9.18
CA ILE A 290 12.04 8.01 8.22
C ILE A 290 11.31 8.33 6.90
N THR A 291 11.18 9.61 6.60
CA THR A 291 10.42 10.11 5.42
C THR A 291 11.31 10.23 4.16
N MET A 292 12.40 9.48 4.11
CA MET A 292 13.29 9.48 2.96
C MET A 292 12.55 9.01 1.71
N ASN A 293 12.62 9.79 0.63
CA ASN A 293 12.12 9.36 -0.67
C ASN A 293 13.04 8.28 -1.25
N THR A 294 12.52 7.07 -1.38
CA THR A 294 13.22 5.90 -1.93
C THR A 294 12.83 5.59 -3.38
N ASP A 295 11.96 6.44 -3.99
CA ASP A 295 11.64 6.36 -5.42
C ASP A 295 12.93 6.46 -6.25
N PRO A 296 13.24 5.49 -7.14
CA PRO A 296 14.52 5.46 -7.86
C PRO A 296 14.64 6.55 -8.94
N TRP A 297 13.56 7.22 -9.29
CA TRP A 297 13.54 8.17 -10.42
C TRP A 297 13.98 9.57 -9.98
N THR A 298 15.08 10.04 -10.56
CA THR A 298 15.65 11.36 -10.25
C THR A 298 15.10 12.49 -11.11
N LEU A 299 14.55 12.18 -12.30
CA LEU A 299 14.03 13.16 -13.24
C LEU A 299 12.95 12.55 -14.13
N ASN A 300 11.86 13.29 -14.31
CA ASN A 300 10.82 12.98 -15.30
C ASN A 300 10.81 14.05 -16.39
N ILE A 301 11.04 13.64 -17.66
CA ILE A 301 11.08 14.54 -18.82
C ILE A 301 9.87 14.19 -19.72
N PRO A 302 8.88 15.07 -19.85
CA PRO A 302 7.78 14.84 -20.77
C PRO A 302 8.25 14.78 -22.21
N CYS A 303 7.88 13.70 -22.94
CA CYS A 303 8.09 13.65 -24.39
C CYS A 303 7.15 14.64 -25.07
N ARG A 304 7.71 15.58 -25.82
CA ARG A 304 6.94 16.53 -26.63
C ARG A 304 7.18 16.14 -28.08
N GLY A 305 6.12 15.64 -28.73
CA GLY A 305 6.08 15.44 -30.17
C GLY A 305 5.83 16.75 -30.95
#